data_c192e5818cb47ff86fda701703831974
#
_entry.id   c192e5818cb47ff86fda701703831974
#
_cell.length_a   1.000
_cell.length_b   1.000
_cell.length_c   1.000
_cell.angle_alpha   90.00
_cell.angle_beta   90.00
_cell.angle_gamma   90.00
#
_symmetry.space_group_name_H-M   'P 1'
#
loop_
_entity.id
_entity.type
_entity.pdbx_description
1 polymer ?
#
loop_
_entity_poly.entity_id
_entity_poly.type
_entity_poly.pdbx_seq_one_letter_code
_entity_poly.pdbx_strand_id
1 'polypeptide(L)'
;MTGGAATHLVIDCRYTRLGAHDGISRFTASLVEHLLPLLREDERLSLLISDERQRAMLPAGVAAHRVSGPTSPLEPFVARQVNRLAPDVVFSPMQTMGSRGRRYPLALTLHDLIYYAHPTPPRDLPTPVRLLWRLYHRAWWPQRMLLNGADAVVTVSETTRGLIERHRLTRRSVVVVPNAADRPDPAPERVRPEGGVELVYMGSFMPYKNVETLARALHGMPGARLHLLSRIRPADRERLLALSPAGAIVAHDGVSDEEYRALLDGATALVHASRDEGFGIPLVEAMGRGTPVIASDIPIFREIGGDAALYAPADDPQAFAAAVAALLAPGQWEARSRAGIAQAARFDWGRSAAILLELLRELAARGR
;
A
#
# COMPACT_ATOMS: atom_id res chain seq x y z
N MET A 1 4.31 40.26 20.91
CA MET A 1 4.23 38.97 20.20
C MET A 1 2.89 38.34 20.54
N THR A 2 1.92 38.47 19.65
CA THR A 2 0.58 37.87 19.79
C THR A 2 0.77 36.38 19.58
N GLY A 3 0.70 35.59 20.66
CA GLY A 3 0.70 34.14 20.58
C GLY A 3 -0.53 33.65 19.83
N GLY A 4 -0.41 33.46 18.52
CA GLY A 4 -1.41 32.78 17.71
C GLY A 4 -1.59 31.36 18.26
N ALA A 5 -2.83 30.88 18.32
CA ALA A 5 -3.09 29.51 18.70
C ALA A 5 -2.35 28.55 17.75
N ALA A 6 -1.66 27.54 18.30
CA ALA A 6 -0.93 26.56 17.50
C ALA A 6 -1.85 25.87 16.50
N THR A 7 -1.38 25.72 15.24
CA THR A 7 -2.15 25.01 14.18
C THR A 7 -2.32 23.55 14.56
N HIS A 8 -3.55 23.08 14.65
CA HIS A 8 -3.90 21.74 15.10
C HIS A 8 -4.17 20.80 13.92
N LEU A 9 -3.20 19.95 13.62
CA LEU A 9 -3.28 18.88 12.63
C LEU A 9 -3.83 17.62 13.30
N VAL A 10 -4.77 16.94 12.66
CA VAL A 10 -5.32 15.68 13.18
C VAL A 10 -5.25 14.60 12.11
N ILE A 11 -4.69 13.44 12.47
CA ILE A 11 -4.59 12.28 11.58
C ILE A 11 -5.48 11.15 12.08
N ASP A 12 -6.27 10.59 11.17
CA ASP A 12 -7.15 9.45 11.43
C ASP A 12 -6.37 8.13 11.42
N CYS A 13 -6.02 7.63 12.60
CA CYS A 13 -5.31 6.38 12.80
C CYS A 13 -6.24 5.20 13.16
N ARG A 14 -7.56 5.34 13.02
CA ARG A 14 -8.54 4.30 13.36
C ARG A 14 -8.44 3.03 12.51
N TYR A 15 -7.77 3.12 11.36
CA TYR A 15 -7.50 1.99 10.46
C TYR A 15 -6.22 1.22 10.81
N THR A 16 -5.48 1.66 11.83
CA THR A 16 -4.29 0.96 12.31
C THR A 16 -4.68 -0.39 12.91
N ARG A 17 -4.16 -1.47 12.34
CA ARG A 17 -4.39 -2.84 12.82
C ARG A 17 -3.59 -3.14 14.07
N LEU A 18 -4.15 -3.99 14.91
CA LEU A 18 -3.49 -4.49 16.13
C LEU A 18 -2.58 -5.67 15.79
N GLY A 19 -1.40 -5.69 16.35
CA GLY A 19 -0.44 -6.79 16.28
C GLY A 19 0.44 -6.83 15.03
N ALA A 20 -0.06 -6.44 13.85
CA ALA A 20 0.74 -6.33 12.64
C ALA A 20 0.14 -5.30 11.68
N HIS A 21 0.98 -4.54 11.01
CA HIS A 21 0.55 -3.59 10.00
C HIS A 21 0.16 -4.30 8.70
N ASP A 22 -1.00 -3.92 8.14
CA ASP A 22 -1.27 -4.08 6.70
C ASP A 22 -0.81 -2.83 5.94
N GLY A 23 -1.06 -2.78 4.63
CA GLY A 23 -0.63 -1.66 3.80
C GLY A 23 -1.14 -0.30 4.28
N ILE A 24 -2.43 -0.19 4.66
CA ILE A 24 -3.04 1.07 5.13
C ILE A 24 -2.51 1.45 6.52
N SER A 25 -2.39 0.47 7.41
CA SER A 25 -1.86 0.65 8.75
C SER A 25 -0.39 1.11 8.70
N ARG A 26 0.44 0.49 7.84
CA ARG A 26 1.85 0.89 7.62
C ARG A 26 1.93 2.30 7.03
N PHE A 27 1.17 2.58 5.97
CA PHE A 27 1.10 3.92 5.38
C PHE A 27 0.82 4.99 6.43
N THR A 28 -0.18 4.76 7.28
CA THR A 28 -0.58 5.71 8.31
C THR A 28 0.50 5.89 9.37
N ALA A 29 1.03 4.80 9.92
CA ALA A 29 2.04 4.84 10.98
C ALA A 29 3.34 5.50 10.50
N SER A 30 3.83 5.11 9.31
CA SER A 30 5.04 5.68 8.73
C SER A 30 4.89 7.16 8.38
N LEU A 31 3.73 7.59 7.87
CA LEU A 31 3.48 9.01 7.66
C LEU A 31 3.49 9.80 8.96
N VAL A 32 2.83 9.31 10.02
CA VAL A 32 2.86 9.97 11.33
C VAL A 32 4.27 10.09 11.86
N GLU A 33 5.05 9.00 11.81
CA GLU A 33 6.44 8.97 12.27
C GLU A 33 7.31 10.03 11.57
N HIS A 34 7.21 10.10 10.24
CA HIS A 34 8.03 11.02 9.44
C HIS A 34 7.47 12.45 9.37
N LEU A 35 6.21 12.66 9.77
CA LEU A 35 5.64 14.00 9.94
C LEU A 35 6.14 14.69 11.20
N LEU A 36 6.34 13.96 12.30
CA LEU A 36 6.70 14.53 13.60
C LEU A 36 7.93 15.44 13.56
N PRO A 37 9.07 15.04 12.95
CA PRO A 37 10.27 15.89 12.89
C PRO A 37 10.12 17.11 11.96
N LEU A 38 9.07 17.17 11.14
CA LEU A 38 8.80 18.25 10.19
C LEU A 38 7.86 19.33 10.75
N LEU A 39 7.28 19.08 11.94
CA LEU A 39 6.37 20.03 12.56
C LEU A 39 7.13 21.27 13.06
N ARG A 40 6.48 22.43 12.93
CA ARG A 40 6.95 23.70 13.47
C ARG A 40 6.57 23.83 14.96
N GLU A 41 7.18 24.76 15.65
CA GLU A 41 6.90 25.04 17.08
C GLU A 41 5.44 25.50 17.30
N ASP A 42 4.85 26.15 16.29
CA ASP A 42 3.46 26.61 16.30
C ASP A 42 2.46 25.58 15.69
N GLU A 43 2.88 24.33 15.53
CA GLU A 43 2.07 23.22 15.04
C GLU A 43 1.96 22.12 16.08
N ARG A 44 0.80 21.52 16.20
CA ARG A 44 0.59 20.34 17.03
C ARG A 44 -0.13 19.25 16.27
N LEU A 45 0.25 18.00 16.50
CA LEU A 45 -0.35 16.81 15.92
C LEU A 45 -1.15 16.06 16.96
N SER A 46 -2.35 15.59 16.57
CA SER A 46 -3.14 14.63 17.33
C SER A 46 -3.61 13.50 16.46
N LEU A 47 -3.81 12.32 17.04
CA LEU A 47 -4.24 11.10 16.36
C LEU A 47 -5.67 10.74 16.77
N LEU A 48 -6.48 10.27 15.83
CA LEU A 48 -7.75 9.63 16.15
C LEU A 48 -7.55 8.11 16.20
N ILE A 49 -8.01 7.51 17.27
CA ILE A 49 -8.01 6.04 17.46
C ILE A 49 -9.41 5.55 17.78
N SER A 50 -9.70 4.30 17.53
CA SER A 50 -10.96 3.66 17.93
C SER A 50 -10.77 2.65 19.08
N ASP A 51 -9.53 2.20 19.29
CA ASP A 51 -9.14 1.27 20.36
C ASP A 51 -7.82 1.76 20.99
N GLU A 52 -7.75 1.79 22.32
CA GLU A 52 -6.54 2.24 23.05
C GLU A 52 -5.29 1.40 22.71
N ARG A 53 -5.48 0.12 22.35
CA ARG A 53 -4.39 -0.76 21.94
C ARG A 53 -3.69 -0.29 20.66
N GLN A 54 -4.33 0.55 19.83
CA GLN A 54 -3.71 1.13 18.63
C GLN A 54 -2.54 2.06 18.97
N ARG A 55 -2.47 2.60 20.20
CA ARG A 55 -1.34 3.43 20.65
C ARG A 55 0.01 2.70 20.56
N ALA A 56 0.01 1.38 20.83
CA ALA A 56 1.24 0.60 20.76
C ALA A 56 1.75 0.40 19.32
N MET A 57 0.93 0.70 18.33
CA MET A 57 1.26 0.59 16.91
C MET A 57 1.58 1.94 16.25
N LEU A 58 1.61 3.01 17.03
CA LEU A 58 1.79 4.40 16.57
C LEU A 58 2.96 5.05 17.32
N PRO A 59 3.59 6.09 16.76
CA PRO A 59 4.69 6.78 17.43
C PRO A 59 4.31 7.28 18.83
N ALA A 60 5.22 7.06 19.79
CA ALA A 60 5.03 7.46 21.17
C ALA A 60 5.02 9.00 21.33
N GLY A 61 4.40 9.49 22.39
CA GLY A 61 4.41 10.92 22.75
C GLY A 61 3.41 11.79 22.01
N VAL A 62 2.66 11.25 21.02
CA VAL A 62 1.62 12.00 20.30
C VAL A 62 0.27 11.85 20.99
N ALA A 63 -0.43 12.97 21.19
CA ALA A 63 -1.76 12.95 21.76
C ALA A 63 -2.73 12.15 20.91
N ALA A 64 -3.42 11.16 21.48
CA ALA A 64 -4.40 10.35 20.77
C ALA A 64 -5.76 10.44 21.43
N HIS A 65 -6.80 10.61 20.60
CA HIS A 65 -8.17 10.81 21.02
C HIS A 65 -9.05 9.67 20.51
N ARG A 66 -9.76 9.03 21.43
CA ARG A 66 -10.68 7.95 21.08
C ARG A 66 -11.97 8.51 20.50
N VAL A 67 -12.36 7.98 19.32
CA VAL A 67 -13.62 8.25 18.63
C VAL A 67 -14.25 6.93 18.17
N SER A 68 -15.45 6.98 17.58
CA SER A 68 -16.12 5.79 17.05
C SER A 68 -15.30 5.08 15.97
N GLY A 69 -15.36 3.74 15.94
CA GLY A 69 -14.64 2.93 14.94
C GLY A 69 -15.18 3.12 13.53
N PRO A 70 -14.36 2.87 12.49
CA PRO A 70 -14.72 3.09 11.08
C PRO A 70 -15.90 2.23 10.59
N THR A 71 -16.18 1.11 11.26
CA THR A 71 -17.30 0.20 10.95
C THR A 71 -18.52 0.46 11.82
N SER A 72 -18.48 1.47 12.70
CA SER A 72 -19.59 1.85 13.57
C SER A 72 -20.74 2.46 12.76
N PRO A 73 -22.02 2.21 13.14
CA PRO A 73 -23.16 2.96 12.61
C PRO A 73 -23.07 4.47 12.81
N LEU A 74 -22.20 4.92 13.74
CA LEU A 74 -21.95 6.34 14.01
C LEU A 74 -20.93 6.96 13.03
N GLU A 75 -20.31 6.19 12.15
CA GLU A 75 -19.29 6.70 11.22
C GLU A 75 -19.77 7.90 10.38
N PRO A 76 -20.99 7.97 9.83
CA PRO A 76 -21.46 9.15 9.11
C PRO A 76 -21.42 10.45 9.94
N PHE A 77 -21.41 10.34 11.27
CA PHE A 77 -21.44 11.45 12.21
C PHE A 77 -20.15 11.62 13.03
N VAL A 78 -19.08 10.86 12.71
CA VAL A 78 -17.79 10.93 13.43
C VAL A 78 -17.23 12.34 13.47
N ALA A 79 -17.51 13.14 12.44
CA ALA A 79 -17.12 14.54 12.37
C ALA A 79 -17.57 15.37 13.59
N ARG A 80 -18.72 15.04 14.21
CA ARG A 80 -19.19 15.72 15.44
C ARG A 80 -18.30 15.45 16.65
N GLN A 81 -17.69 14.25 16.71
CA GLN A 81 -16.74 13.89 17.77
C GLN A 81 -15.42 14.64 17.54
N VAL A 82 -14.94 14.67 16.30
CA VAL A 82 -13.70 15.34 15.90
C VAL A 82 -13.80 16.86 16.06
N ASN A 83 -14.96 17.48 15.80
CA ASN A 83 -15.19 18.92 16.02
C ASN A 83 -14.88 19.39 17.47
N ARG A 84 -14.98 18.49 18.47
CA ARG A 84 -14.69 18.83 19.88
C ARG A 84 -13.19 19.08 20.11
N LEU A 85 -12.35 18.58 19.22
CA LEU A 85 -10.91 18.80 19.26
C LEU A 85 -10.51 20.15 18.64
N ALA A 86 -11.45 20.82 17.97
CA ALA A 86 -11.22 22.05 17.22
C ALA A 86 -9.97 21.95 16.30
N PRO A 87 -9.90 20.96 15.38
CA PRO A 87 -8.78 20.86 14.48
C PRO A 87 -8.81 21.94 13.40
N ASP A 88 -7.64 22.43 12.99
CA ASP A 88 -7.50 23.29 11.82
C ASP A 88 -7.54 22.51 10.51
N VAL A 89 -7.18 21.21 10.55
CA VAL A 89 -7.29 20.29 9.40
C VAL A 89 -7.29 18.84 9.88
N VAL A 90 -7.97 17.97 9.13
CA VAL A 90 -7.99 16.52 9.36
C VAL A 90 -7.57 15.78 8.11
N PHE A 91 -6.71 14.77 8.27
CA PHE A 91 -6.36 13.80 7.24
C PHE A 91 -6.87 12.42 7.62
N SER A 92 -7.50 11.72 6.67
CA SER A 92 -7.83 10.30 6.82
C SER A 92 -7.15 9.46 5.73
N PRO A 93 -6.49 8.36 6.11
CA PRO A 93 -5.86 7.44 5.16
C PRO A 93 -6.90 6.63 4.37
N MET A 94 -8.18 6.91 4.55
CA MET A 94 -9.29 6.23 3.84
C MET A 94 -10.34 7.22 3.37
N GLN A 95 -11.00 6.87 2.26
CA GLN A 95 -12.08 7.68 1.67
C GLN A 95 -13.41 7.60 2.43
N THR A 96 -13.53 6.72 3.41
CA THR A 96 -14.80 6.40 4.09
C THR A 96 -15.05 7.18 5.37
N MET A 97 -14.13 8.05 5.79
CA MET A 97 -14.34 8.89 6.97
C MET A 97 -15.58 9.78 6.80
N GLY A 98 -16.50 9.70 7.77
CA GLY A 98 -17.73 10.48 7.76
C GLY A 98 -17.47 11.98 7.90
N SER A 99 -18.00 12.78 6.97
CA SER A 99 -17.76 14.22 6.89
C SER A 99 -18.98 15.09 7.27
N ARG A 100 -20.10 14.45 7.62
CA ARG A 100 -21.37 15.19 7.85
C ARG A 100 -21.32 16.04 9.11
N GLY A 101 -21.45 17.35 8.94
CA GLY A 101 -21.42 18.32 10.04
C GLY A 101 -20.02 18.66 10.54
N ARG A 102 -18.98 18.38 9.77
CA ARG A 102 -17.61 18.82 10.06
C ARG A 102 -17.47 20.33 10.02
N ARG A 103 -16.54 20.85 10.82
CA ARG A 103 -16.21 22.28 10.93
C ARG A 103 -14.72 22.53 10.67
N TYR A 104 -14.06 21.64 9.92
CA TYR A 104 -12.64 21.66 9.61
C TYR A 104 -12.41 21.22 8.16
N PRO A 105 -11.36 21.66 7.49
CA PRO A 105 -10.91 21.10 6.23
C PRO A 105 -10.54 19.62 6.38
N LEU A 106 -10.88 18.81 5.36
CA LEU A 106 -10.68 17.36 5.36
C LEU A 106 -9.97 16.91 4.08
N ALA A 107 -8.90 16.17 4.23
CA ALA A 107 -8.27 15.40 3.16
C ALA A 107 -8.59 13.90 3.34
N LEU A 108 -9.08 13.25 2.28
CA LEU A 108 -9.38 11.80 2.25
C LEU A 108 -8.46 11.10 1.27
N THR A 109 -8.07 9.86 1.58
CA THR A 109 -7.22 9.05 0.71
C THR A 109 -8.01 8.02 -0.06
N LEU A 110 -7.76 7.92 -1.37
CA LEU A 110 -8.19 6.80 -2.22
C LEU A 110 -6.95 6.05 -2.70
N HIS A 111 -6.73 4.85 -2.17
CA HIS A 111 -5.54 4.06 -2.48
C HIS A 111 -5.58 3.44 -3.87
N ASP A 112 -6.73 2.93 -4.27
CA ASP A 112 -6.92 2.23 -5.55
C ASP A 112 -8.39 2.18 -5.96
N LEU A 113 -8.61 1.63 -7.15
CA LEU A 113 -9.93 1.36 -7.71
C LEU A 113 -10.07 -0.12 -8.11
N ILE A 114 -9.26 -1.00 -7.52
CA ILE A 114 -9.18 -2.42 -7.86
C ILE A 114 -10.56 -3.08 -7.83
N TYR A 115 -11.37 -2.76 -6.84
CA TYR A 115 -12.68 -3.38 -6.68
C TYR A 115 -13.73 -2.93 -7.71
N TYR A 116 -13.47 -1.85 -8.44
CA TYR A 116 -14.30 -1.47 -9.59
C TYR A 116 -13.94 -2.28 -10.84
N ALA A 117 -12.66 -2.62 -11.02
CA ALA A 117 -12.19 -3.48 -12.10
C ALA A 117 -12.43 -4.98 -11.78
N HIS A 118 -12.26 -5.36 -10.51
CA HIS A 118 -12.36 -6.75 -10.02
C HIS A 118 -13.41 -6.85 -8.91
N PRO A 119 -14.73 -6.87 -9.24
CA PRO A 119 -15.82 -6.76 -8.26
C PRO A 119 -16.06 -8.06 -7.48
N THR A 120 -14.99 -8.60 -6.90
CA THR A 120 -15.03 -9.77 -6.02
C THR A 120 -15.01 -9.29 -4.58
N PRO A 121 -16.14 -9.36 -3.84
CA PRO A 121 -16.19 -8.91 -2.46
C PRO A 121 -15.27 -9.75 -1.56
N PRO A 122 -14.68 -9.16 -0.50
CA PRO A 122 -13.97 -9.90 0.53
C PRO A 122 -14.84 -11.06 1.03
N ARG A 123 -14.23 -12.23 1.23
CA ARG A 123 -14.96 -13.48 1.51
C ARG A 123 -15.44 -13.58 2.95
N ASP A 124 -14.86 -12.81 3.84
CA ASP A 124 -15.19 -12.69 5.27
C ASP A 124 -16.47 -11.87 5.53
N LEU A 125 -16.99 -11.16 4.51
CA LEU A 125 -18.21 -10.40 4.64
C LEU A 125 -19.46 -11.29 4.60
N PRO A 126 -20.50 -11.01 5.45
CA PRO A 126 -21.79 -11.68 5.40
C PRO A 126 -22.46 -11.53 4.01
N THR A 127 -23.24 -12.54 3.60
CA THR A 127 -23.87 -12.57 2.25
C THR A 127 -24.65 -11.30 1.87
N PRO A 128 -25.49 -10.69 2.74
CA PRO A 128 -26.20 -9.46 2.43
C PRO A 128 -25.23 -8.28 2.19
N VAL A 129 -24.17 -8.19 2.99
CA VAL A 129 -23.14 -7.16 2.86
C VAL A 129 -22.37 -7.33 1.56
N ARG A 130 -22.08 -8.58 1.14
CA ARG A 130 -21.42 -8.87 -0.15
C ARG A 130 -22.27 -8.45 -1.35
N LEU A 131 -23.59 -8.59 -1.26
CA LEU A 131 -24.50 -8.12 -2.31
C LEU A 131 -24.49 -6.59 -2.39
N LEU A 132 -24.63 -5.91 -1.26
CA LEU A 132 -24.59 -4.44 -1.19
C LEU A 132 -23.22 -3.90 -1.67
N TRP A 133 -22.14 -4.58 -1.30
CA TRP A 133 -20.78 -4.27 -1.74
C TRP A 133 -20.64 -4.35 -3.28
N ARG A 134 -21.21 -5.41 -3.90
CA ARG A 134 -21.22 -5.54 -5.37
C ARG A 134 -22.02 -4.42 -6.05
N LEU A 135 -23.14 -4.04 -5.46
CA LEU A 135 -23.97 -2.94 -5.98
C LEU A 135 -23.23 -1.61 -5.88
N TYR A 136 -22.56 -1.37 -4.74
CA TYR A 136 -21.73 -0.18 -4.53
C TYR A 136 -20.66 -0.03 -5.63
N HIS A 137 -19.92 -1.09 -5.92
CA HIS A 137 -18.81 -1.06 -6.89
C HIS A 137 -19.26 -1.17 -8.36
N ARG A 138 -20.56 -1.22 -8.64
CA ARG A 138 -21.10 -1.10 -10.01
C ARG A 138 -21.34 0.35 -10.44
N ALA A 139 -21.30 1.28 -9.52
CA ALA A 139 -21.64 2.68 -9.79
C ALA A 139 -20.60 3.63 -9.19
N TRP A 140 -20.17 4.61 -9.96
CA TRP A 140 -19.20 5.62 -9.50
C TRP A 140 -19.80 6.71 -8.60
N TRP A 141 -21.11 6.85 -8.54
CA TRP A 141 -21.74 7.94 -7.79
C TRP A 141 -21.49 7.89 -6.27
N PRO A 142 -21.44 6.73 -5.59
CA PRO A 142 -21.14 6.70 -4.17
C PRO A 142 -19.73 7.19 -3.87
N GLN A 143 -18.75 6.74 -4.70
CA GLN A 143 -17.37 7.19 -4.59
C GLN A 143 -17.24 8.69 -4.84
N ARG A 144 -17.95 9.21 -5.86
CA ARG A 144 -18.00 10.66 -6.12
C ARG A 144 -18.57 11.44 -4.94
N MET A 145 -19.60 10.92 -4.30
CA MET A 145 -20.22 11.57 -3.13
C MET A 145 -19.23 11.64 -1.96
N LEU A 146 -18.51 10.54 -1.68
CA LEU A 146 -17.51 10.50 -0.61
C LEU A 146 -16.36 11.49 -0.89
N LEU A 147 -15.74 11.40 -2.05
CA LEU A 147 -14.56 12.22 -2.38
C LEU A 147 -14.90 13.71 -2.49
N ASN A 148 -16.09 14.08 -2.98
CA ASN A 148 -16.51 15.48 -3.03
C ASN A 148 -16.97 16.02 -1.65
N GLY A 149 -17.16 15.17 -0.66
CA GLY A 149 -17.35 15.53 0.74
C GLY A 149 -16.09 16.05 1.43
N ALA A 150 -14.91 15.83 0.84
CA ALA A 150 -13.62 16.35 1.29
C ALA A 150 -13.28 17.70 0.64
N ASP A 151 -12.17 18.34 1.08
CA ASP A 151 -11.60 19.55 0.48
C ASP A 151 -10.43 19.22 -0.45
N ALA A 152 -9.74 18.10 -0.19
CA ALA A 152 -8.73 17.52 -1.07
C ALA A 152 -8.81 16.00 -1.06
N VAL A 153 -8.31 15.39 -2.11
CA VAL A 153 -8.16 13.93 -2.21
C VAL A 153 -6.68 13.59 -2.30
N VAL A 154 -6.25 12.64 -1.50
CA VAL A 154 -4.90 12.06 -1.55
C VAL A 154 -4.99 10.72 -2.26
N THR A 155 -3.96 10.38 -3.03
CA THR A 155 -3.78 9.04 -3.60
C THR A 155 -2.32 8.64 -3.53
N VAL A 156 -2.02 7.36 -3.75
CA VAL A 156 -0.68 6.82 -3.54
C VAL A 156 0.15 6.69 -4.81
N SER A 157 -0.44 6.93 -5.99
CA SER A 157 0.24 6.79 -7.28
C SER A 157 -0.33 7.72 -8.34
N GLU A 158 0.49 8.05 -9.34
CA GLU A 158 0.04 8.78 -10.52
C GLU A 158 -0.95 7.95 -11.35
N THR A 159 -0.75 6.64 -11.38
CA THR A 159 -1.69 5.69 -12.01
C THR A 159 -3.08 5.82 -11.40
N THR A 160 -3.20 5.81 -10.07
CA THR A 160 -4.50 5.99 -9.39
C THR A 160 -5.04 7.41 -9.60
N ARG A 161 -4.19 8.45 -9.60
CA ARG A 161 -4.60 9.82 -9.94
C ARG A 161 -5.23 9.87 -11.32
N GLY A 162 -4.57 9.28 -12.33
CA GLY A 162 -5.10 9.23 -13.69
C GLY A 162 -6.44 8.49 -13.79
N LEU A 163 -6.66 7.43 -12.98
CA LEU A 163 -7.95 6.75 -12.90
C LEU A 163 -9.03 7.63 -12.25
N ILE A 164 -8.70 8.36 -11.17
CA ILE A 164 -9.61 9.32 -10.52
C ILE A 164 -10.07 10.37 -11.54
N GLU A 165 -9.15 10.93 -12.30
CA GLU A 165 -9.40 11.95 -13.33
C GLU A 165 -10.23 11.36 -14.50
N ARG A 166 -9.82 10.22 -15.05
CA ARG A 166 -10.52 9.51 -16.14
C ARG A 166 -11.99 9.27 -15.81
N HIS A 167 -12.25 8.80 -14.58
CA HIS A 167 -13.61 8.49 -14.13
C HIS A 167 -14.32 9.70 -13.51
N ARG A 168 -13.68 10.89 -13.48
CA ARG A 168 -14.21 12.14 -12.92
C ARG A 168 -14.78 11.92 -11.51
N LEU A 169 -14.00 11.27 -10.64
CA LEU A 169 -14.47 10.87 -9.32
C LEU A 169 -14.57 12.03 -8.33
N THR A 170 -13.82 13.10 -8.56
CA THR A 170 -13.86 14.30 -7.72
C THR A 170 -13.66 15.58 -8.53
N ARG A 171 -14.10 16.70 -7.96
CA ARG A 171 -13.80 18.07 -8.43
C ARG A 171 -12.74 18.74 -7.55
N ARG A 172 -12.26 18.03 -6.53
CA ARG A 172 -11.26 18.51 -5.58
C ARG A 172 -9.85 18.28 -6.16
N SER A 173 -8.88 19.03 -5.63
CA SER A 173 -7.47 18.75 -5.94
C SER A 173 -7.12 17.32 -5.55
N VAL A 174 -6.34 16.64 -6.39
CA VAL A 174 -5.83 15.30 -6.14
C VAL A 174 -4.31 15.41 -5.97
N VAL A 175 -3.81 15.02 -4.81
CA VAL A 175 -2.39 15.06 -4.46
C VAL A 175 -1.86 13.65 -4.31
N VAL A 176 -0.74 13.36 -4.95
CA VAL A 176 -0.07 12.05 -4.84
C VAL A 176 0.89 12.08 -3.66
N VAL A 177 0.63 11.24 -2.67
CA VAL A 177 1.49 10.95 -1.51
C VAL A 177 1.90 9.49 -1.63
N PRO A 178 3.04 9.18 -2.24
CA PRO A 178 3.43 7.80 -2.54
C PRO A 178 3.60 6.97 -1.27
N ASN A 179 3.32 5.67 -1.36
CA ASN A 179 3.89 4.73 -0.40
C ASN A 179 5.41 4.67 -0.55
N ALA A 180 6.07 4.24 0.51
CA ALA A 180 7.49 3.97 0.51
C ALA A 180 7.79 2.66 1.23
N ALA A 181 9.05 2.31 1.36
CA ALA A 181 9.51 1.18 2.15
C ALA A 181 10.78 1.56 2.91
N ASP A 182 10.98 0.91 4.05
CA ASP A 182 12.23 1.02 4.80
C ASP A 182 13.35 0.38 3.98
N ARG A 183 14.46 1.09 3.89
CA ARG A 183 15.64 0.65 3.13
C ARG A 183 16.84 0.54 4.05
N PRO A 184 17.73 -0.43 3.80
CA PRO A 184 19.02 -0.45 4.47
C PRO A 184 19.83 0.82 4.20
N ASP A 185 20.52 1.33 5.23
CA ASP A 185 21.47 2.41 5.10
C ASP A 185 22.78 1.98 5.80
N PRO A 186 23.91 1.87 5.09
CA PRO A 186 24.08 2.13 3.64
C PRO A 186 23.35 1.10 2.76
N ALA A 187 23.07 1.50 1.50
CA ALA A 187 22.50 0.60 0.49
C ALA A 187 23.42 -0.60 0.26
N PRO A 188 22.89 -1.82 0.17
CA PRO A 188 23.72 -3.02 0.07
C PRO A 188 24.37 -3.15 -1.31
N GLU A 189 25.65 -3.53 -1.36
CA GLU A 189 26.22 -4.15 -2.55
C GLU A 189 25.79 -5.61 -2.59
N ARG A 190 25.18 -6.02 -3.72
CA ARG A 190 24.63 -7.36 -3.84
C ARG A 190 25.20 -8.10 -5.03
N VAL A 191 25.49 -9.35 -4.80
CA VAL A 191 25.76 -10.34 -5.84
C VAL A 191 24.64 -11.37 -5.84
N ARG A 192 24.42 -12.00 -6.97
CA ARG A 192 23.39 -13.03 -7.07
C ARG A 192 23.62 -14.13 -6.03
N PRO A 193 22.59 -14.50 -5.25
CA PRO A 193 22.70 -15.63 -4.32
C PRO A 193 23.12 -16.91 -5.03
N GLU A 194 24.02 -17.66 -4.40
CA GLU A 194 24.44 -18.97 -4.90
C GLU A 194 23.33 -20.01 -4.72
N GLY A 195 23.30 -21.03 -5.57
CA GLY A 195 22.36 -22.14 -5.49
C GLY A 195 21.27 -22.09 -6.56
N GLY A 196 20.09 -22.59 -6.23
CA GLY A 196 18.93 -22.66 -7.12
C GLY A 196 18.25 -21.31 -7.35
N VAL A 197 17.23 -21.31 -8.20
CA VAL A 197 16.38 -20.13 -8.45
C VAL A 197 15.33 -20.05 -7.35
N GLU A 198 15.46 -19.07 -6.48
CA GLU A 198 14.54 -18.81 -5.37
C GLU A 198 13.71 -17.56 -5.69
N LEU A 199 12.42 -17.75 -5.92
CA LEU A 199 11.46 -16.69 -6.21
C LEU A 199 10.61 -16.41 -4.99
N VAL A 200 10.37 -15.15 -4.70
CA VAL A 200 9.57 -14.73 -3.53
C VAL A 200 8.31 -14.02 -4.00
N TYR A 201 7.17 -14.40 -3.43
CA TYR A 201 5.90 -13.70 -3.57
C TYR A 201 5.37 -13.26 -2.21
N MET A 202 5.04 -11.97 -2.07
CA MET A 202 4.40 -11.39 -0.90
C MET A 202 3.11 -10.71 -1.29
N GLY A 203 1.96 -11.19 -0.77
CA GLY A 203 0.64 -10.62 -1.07
C GLY A 203 -0.50 -11.59 -0.80
N SER A 204 -1.73 -11.09 -0.93
CA SER A 204 -2.93 -11.92 -0.78
C SER A 204 -3.14 -12.87 -1.97
N PHE A 205 -4.01 -13.87 -1.78
CA PHE A 205 -4.37 -14.83 -2.83
C PHE A 205 -5.74 -14.49 -3.46
N MET A 206 -6.04 -13.20 -3.60
CA MET A 206 -7.22 -12.74 -4.33
C MET A 206 -7.03 -12.99 -5.84
N PRO A 207 -8.12 -13.24 -6.60
CA PRO A 207 -8.01 -13.62 -8.02
C PRO A 207 -7.23 -12.63 -8.90
N TYR A 208 -7.30 -11.34 -8.60
CA TYR A 208 -6.57 -10.32 -9.36
C TYR A 208 -5.05 -10.35 -9.09
N LYS A 209 -4.60 -10.95 -7.98
CA LYS A 209 -3.17 -11.16 -7.68
C LYS A 209 -2.53 -12.24 -8.57
N ASN A 210 -3.36 -13.11 -9.16
CA ASN A 210 -2.98 -14.02 -10.23
C ASN A 210 -1.76 -14.91 -9.94
N VAL A 211 -1.65 -15.38 -8.70
CA VAL A 211 -0.55 -16.24 -8.25
C VAL A 211 -0.49 -17.55 -9.02
N GLU A 212 -1.62 -17.96 -9.61
CA GLU A 212 -1.75 -19.12 -10.49
C GLU A 212 -0.81 -19.04 -11.71
N THR A 213 -0.61 -17.85 -12.27
CA THR A 213 0.33 -17.66 -13.38
C THR A 213 1.76 -17.93 -12.93
N LEU A 214 2.15 -17.48 -11.74
CA LEU A 214 3.47 -17.76 -11.17
C LEU A 214 3.67 -19.25 -10.90
N ALA A 215 2.66 -19.94 -10.36
CA ALA A 215 2.69 -21.39 -10.16
C ALA A 215 2.89 -22.15 -11.47
N ARG A 216 2.17 -21.78 -12.54
CA ARG A 216 2.34 -22.39 -13.87
C ARG A 216 3.70 -22.07 -14.50
N ALA A 217 4.25 -20.89 -14.25
CA ALA A 217 5.55 -20.48 -14.79
C ALA A 217 6.69 -21.39 -14.33
N LEU A 218 6.57 -22.02 -13.15
CA LEU A 218 7.56 -22.97 -12.62
C LEU A 218 7.81 -24.18 -13.52
N HIS A 219 6.85 -24.56 -14.39
CA HIS A 219 7.06 -25.62 -15.39
C HIS A 219 8.14 -25.25 -16.42
N GLY A 220 8.33 -23.97 -16.70
CA GLY A 220 9.39 -23.45 -17.57
C GLY A 220 10.73 -23.20 -16.85
N MET A 221 10.81 -23.49 -15.56
CA MET A 221 11.98 -23.20 -14.70
C MET A 221 12.35 -24.42 -13.84
N PRO A 222 12.92 -25.50 -14.43
CA PRO A 222 13.27 -26.69 -13.66
C PRO A 222 14.19 -26.38 -12.48
N GLY A 223 13.83 -26.88 -11.29
CA GLY A 223 14.59 -26.66 -10.06
C GLY A 223 14.33 -25.32 -9.35
N ALA A 224 13.54 -24.41 -9.94
CA ALA A 224 13.14 -23.17 -9.26
C ALA A 224 12.12 -23.44 -8.15
N ARG A 225 12.18 -22.62 -7.09
CA ARG A 225 11.21 -22.63 -6.00
C ARG A 225 10.52 -21.28 -5.89
N LEU A 226 9.22 -21.32 -5.60
CA LEU A 226 8.39 -20.14 -5.32
C LEU A 226 7.98 -20.13 -3.85
N HIS A 227 8.49 -19.18 -3.11
CA HIS A 227 8.17 -18.93 -1.72
C HIS A 227 6.94 -18.05 -1.61
N LEU A 228 5.84 -18.60 -1.05
CA LEU A 228 4.61 -17.88 -0.75
C LEU A 228 4.64 -17.45 0.71
N LEU A 229 4.83 -16.16 0.97
CA LEU A 229 5.14 -15.67 2.31
C LEU A 229 3.91 -15.38 3.16
N SER A 230 2.81 -14.95 2.54
CA SER A 230 1.57 -14.62 3.24
C SER A 230 0.81 -15.86 3.68
N ARG A 231 -0.03 -15.71 4.72
CA ARG A 231 -0.96 -16.76 5.14
C ARG A 231 -1.84 -17.19 3.99
N ILE A 232 -1.89 -18.52 3.76
CA ILE A 232 -2.61 -19.11 2.64
C ILE A 232 -3.67 -20.08 3.15
N ARG A 233 -4.87 -20.03 2.60
CA ARG A 233 -5.92 -20.97 2.93
C ARG A 233 -5.66 -22.33 2.30
N PRO A 234 -6.06 -23.45 2.94
CA PRO A 234 -5.82 -24.78 2.40
C PRO A 234 -6.25 -24.95 0.94
N ALA A 235 -7.46 -24.50 0.58
CA ALA A 235 -7.98 -24.61 -0.79
C ALA A 235 -7.17 -23.78 -1.83
N ASP A 236 -6.64 -22.62 -1.45
CA ASP A 236 -5.78 -21.82 -2.34
C ASP A 236 -4.41 -22.51 -2.48
N ARG A 237 -3.88 -23.09 -1.40
CA ARG A 237 -2.63 -23.86 -1.41
C ARG A 237 -2.74 -25.09 -2.31
N GLU A 238 -3.79 -25.91 -2.14
CA GLU A 238 -4.04 -27.10 -2.96
C GLU A 238 -4.13 -26.73 -4.45
N ARG A 239 -4.86 -25.67 -4.77
CA ARG A 239 -4.97 -25.16 -6.14
C ARG A 239 -3.62 -24.80 -6.73
N LEU A 240 -2.76 -24.07 -6.01
CA LEU A 240 -1.44 -23.66 -6.49
C LEU A 240 -0.48 -24.86 -6.63
N LEU A 241 -0.53 -25.79 -5.69
CA LEU A 241 0.24 -27.04 -5.78
C LEU A 241 -0.14 -27.88 -7.02
N ALA A 242 -1.44 -27.95 -7.33
CA ALA A 242 -1.91 -28.66 -8.53
C ALA A 242 -1.49 -28.00 -9.85
N LEU A 243 -1.13 -26.71 -9.82
CA LEU A 243 -0.71 -25.92 -11.01
C LEU A 243 0.81 -25.86 -11.19
N SER A 244 1.59 -26.40 -10.27
CA SER A 244 3.05 -26.29 -10.26
C SER A 244 3.72 -27.68 -10.29
N PRO A 245 5.01 -27.76 -10.67
CA PRO A 245 5.80 -28.98 -10.46
C PRO A 245 5.83 -29.38 -8.98
N ALA A 246 5.89 -30.67 -8.71
CA ALA A 246 5.97 -31.19 -7.36
C ALA A 246 7.19 -30.62 -6.60
N GLY A 247 6.95 -30.12 -5.39
CA GLY A 247 7.99 -29.54 -4.53
C GLY A 247 8.48 -28.14 -4.93
N ALA A 248 7.96 -27.52 -6.01
CA ALA A 248 8.37 -26.20 -6.47
C ALA A 248 7.75 -25.03 -5.68
N ILE A 249 6.68 -25.26 -4.89
CA ILE A 249 6.09 -24.24 -4.03
C ILE A 249 6.46 -24.50 -2.56
N VAL A 250 6.94 -23.45 -1.90
CA VAL A 250 7.23 -23.40 -0.46
C VAL A 250 6.26 -22.40 0.18
N ALA A 251 5.29 -22.89 0.94
CA ALA A 251 4.33 -22.03 1.65
C ALA A 251 4.80 -21.81 3.09
N HIS A 252 5.03 -20.55 3.47
CA HIS A 252 5.46 -20.16 4.82
C HIS A 252 4.29 -19.91 5.79
N ASP A 253 3.09 -19.71 5.26
CA ASP A 253 1.86 -19.45 6.02
C ASP A 253 1.92 -18.24 6.97
N GLY A 254 2.63 -17.20 6.53
CA GLY A 254 2.94 -15.99 7.26
C GLY A 254 4.39 -16.00 7.76
N VAL A 255 5.04 -14.85 7.65
CA VAL A 255 6.42 -14.62 8.09
C VAL A 255 6.48 -13.36 8.93
N SER A 256 7.46 -13.27 9.83
CA SER A 256 7.81 -12.03 10.52
C SER A 256 8.49 -11.06 9.54
N ASP A 257 8.59 -9.78 9.93
CA ASP A 257 9.30 -8.78 9.12
C ASP A 257 10.80 -9.13 8.97
N GLU A 258 11.40 -9.76 9.97
CA GLU A 258 12.79 -10.22 9.92
C GLU A 258 12.96 -11.39 8.93
N GLU A 259 12.09 -12.39 9.01
CA GLU A 259 12.08 -13.52 8.06
C GLU A 259 11.80 -13.04 6.63
N TYR A 260 10.88 -12.09 6.46
CA TYR A 260 10.59 -11.48 5.16
C TYR A 260 11.84 -10.83 4.56
N ARG A 261 12.56 -10.02 5.35
CA ARG A 261 13.81 -9.39 4.93
C ARG A 261 14.86 -10.43 4.54
N ALA A 262 15.06 -11.45 5.37
CA ALA A 262 16.01 -12.53 5.10
C ALA A 262 15.66 -13.31 3.82
N LEU A 263 14.37 -13.58 3.58
CA LEU A 263 13.92 -14.26 2.36
C LEU A 263 14.11 -13.39 1.12
N LEU A 264 13.88 -12.07 1.20
CA LEU A 264 14.22 -11.15 0.11
C LEU A 264 15.72 -11.14 -0.16
N ASP A 265 16.54 -11.10 0.91
CA ASP A 265 18.00 -11.09 0.77
C ASP A 265 18.56 -12.38 0.16
N GLY A 266 17.91 -13.51 0.38
CA GLY A 266 18.26 -14.82 -0.22
C GLY A 266 17.62 -15.08 -1.57
N ALA A 267 16.73 -14.23 -2.05
CA ALA A 267 15.97 -14.48 -3.27
C ALA A 267 16.73 -14.12 -4.54
N THR A 268 16.48 -14.91 -5.59
CA THR A 268 16.86 -14.55 -6.96
C THR A 268 16.06 -13.37 -7.47
N ALA A 269 14.73 -13.35 -7.18
CA ALA A 269 13.86 -12.24 -7.52
C ALA A 269 12.58 -12.24 -6.66
N LEU A 270 12.02 -11.06 -6.45
CA LEU A 270 10.59 -10.91 -6.12
C LEU A 270 9.77 -11.04 -7.41
N VAL A 271 8.67 -11.81 -7.37
CA VAL A 271 7.80 -12.02 -8.53
C VAL A 271 6.36 -11.62 -8.22
N HIS A 272 5.71 -10.89 -9.15
CA HIS A 272 4.32 -10.43 -8.99
C HIS A 272 3.57 -10.47 -10.32
N ALA A 273 2.50 -11.28 -10.41
CA ALA A 273 1.68 -11.43 -11.63
C ALA A 273 0.31 -10.74 -11.51
N SER A 274 0.17 -9.75 -10.64
CA SER A 274 -1.10 -9.04 -10.41
C SER A 274 -1.63 -8.43 -11.71
N ARG A 275 -2.96 -8.51 -11.91
CA ARG A 275 -3.66 -7.84 -13.02
C ARG A 275 -3.98 -6.38 -12.70
N ASP A 276 -3.98 -6.04 -11.41
CA ASP A 276 -4.24 -4.68 -10.92
C ASP A 276 -3.64 -4.47 -9.52
N GLU A 277 -3.22 -3.24 -9.24
CA GLU A 277 -2.64 -2.83 -7.95
C GLU A 277 -2.85 -1.35 -7.69
N GLY A 278 -2.85 -0.97 -6.41
CA GLY A 278 -2.84 0.44 -6.01
C GLY A 278 -1.45 1.07 -6.00
N PHE A 279 -0.42 0.23 -5.67
CA PHE A 279 0.97 0.70 -5.60
C PHE A 279 1.99 -0.43 -5.86
N GLY A 280 2.05 -1.45 -5.01
CA GLY A 280 3.05 -2.50 -5.09
C GLY A 280 4.20 -2.31 -4.10
N ILE A 281 3.88 -2.09 -2.83
CA ILE A 281 4.88 -1.94 -1.75
C ILE A 281 5.97 -3.03 -1.81
N PRO A 282 5.65 -4.33 -2.01
CA PRO A 282 6.67 -5.38 -2.09
C PRO A 282 7.74 -5.14 -3.17
N LEU A 283 7.39 -4.46 -4.28
CA LEU A 283 8.37 -4.13 -5.31
C LEU A 283 9.42 -3.14 -4.78
N VAL A 284 8.97 -2.12 -4.05
CA VAL A 284 9.88 -1.11 -3.46
C VAL A 284 10.73 -1.74 -2.36
N GLU A 285 10.13 -2.61 -1.53
CA GLU A 285 10.86 -3.35 -0.47
C GLU A 285 11.96 -4.23 -1.06
N ALA A 286 11.65 -5.02 -2.08
CA ALA A 286 12.64 -5.86 -2.75
C ALA A 286 13.74 -5.03 -3.43
N MET A 287 13.37 -4.05 -4.23
CA MET A 287 14.33 -3.16 -4.91
C MET A 287 15.22 -2.41 -3.91
N GLY A 288 14.66 -1.90 -2.80
CA GLY A 288 15.42 -1.22 -1.76
C GLY A 288 16.47 -2.11 -1.07
N ARG A 289 16.26 -3.41 -1.07
CA ARG A 289 17.20 -4.43 -0.58
C ARG A 289 18.14 -4.97 -1.66
N GLY A 290 18.03 -4.47 -2.90
CA GLY A 290 18.80 -4.93 -4.03
C GLY A 290 18.36 -6.28 -4.59
N THR A 291 17.15 -6.74 -4.27
CA THR A 291 16.56 -7.94 -4.86
C THR A 291 15.82 -7.54 -6.13
N PRO A 292 16.21 -8.10 -7.31
CA PRO A 292 15.55 -7.82 -8.58
C PRO A 292 14.07 -8.16 -8.55
N VAL A 293 13.30 -7.43 -9.37
CA VAL A 293 11.84 -7.58 -9.45
C VAL A 293 11.45 -8.03 -10.86
N ILE A 294 10.56 -9.03 -10.92
CA ILE A 294 9.86 -9.44 -12.14
C ILE A 294 8.36 -9.28 -11.89
N ALA A 295 7.71 -8.42 -12.64
CA ALA A 295 6.32 -8.07 -12.40
C ALA A 295 5.48 -8.13 -13.67
N SER A 296 4.16 -8.20 -13.52
CA SER A 296 3.26 -8.07 -14.66
C SER A 296 3.38 -6.68 -15.30
N ASP A 297 3.20 -6.64 -16.61
CA ASP A 297 3.24 -5.40 -17.40
C ASP A 297 1.93 -4.63 -17.26
N ILE A 298 1.76 -3.98 -16.11
CA ILE A 298 0.61 -3.12 -15.81
C ILE A 298 1.09 -1.70 -15.46
N PRO A 299 0.25 -0.67 -15.71
CA PRO A 299 0.65 0.73 -15.55
C PRO A 299 1.30 1.05 -14.20
N ILE A 300 0.71 0.58 -13.11
CA ILE A 300 1.22 0.84 -11.76
C ILE A 300 2.59 0.20 -11.53
N PHE A 301 2.83 -1.02 -12.00
CA PHE A 301 4.14 -1.65 -11.84
C PHE A 301 5.20 -0.99 -12.71
N ARG A 302 4.81 -0.46 -13.89
CA ARG A 302 5.70 0.39 -14.70
C ARG A 302 6.06 1.70 -13.98
N GLU A 303 5.09 2.32 -13.31
CA GLU A 303 5.33 3.53 -12.50
C GLU A 303 6.32 3.26 -11.36
N ILE A 304 6.11 2.15 -10.63
CA ILE A 304 6.90 1.85 -9.43
C ILE A 304 8.26 1.23 -9.78
N GLY A 305 8.29 0.25 -10.67
CA GLY A 305 9.50 -0.50 -11.03
C GLY A 305 10.38 0.22 -12.05
N GLY A 306 9.79 1.11 -12.86
CA GLY A 306 10.53 1.83 -13.91
C GLY A 306 11.31 0.87 -14.82
N ASP A 307 12.51 1.26 -15.22
CA ASP A 307 13.41 0.42 -16.02
C ASP A 307 14.20 -0.60 -15.16
N ALA A 308 14.07 -0.55 -13.84
CA ALA A 308 14.77 -1.46 -12.93
C ALA A 308 14.14 -2.85 -12.91
N ALA A 309 12.82 -2.96 -13.04
CA ALA A 309 12.11 -4.23 -13.05
C ALA A 309 12.10 -4.88 -14.45
N LEU A 310 11.91 -6.20 -14.48
CA LEU A 310 11.56 -6.94 -15.68
C LEU A 310 10.04 -7.14 -15.73
N TYR A 311 9.47 -7.14 -16.92
CA TYR A 311 8.02 -7.20 -17.09
C TYR A 311 7.60 -8.34 -18.00
N ALA A 312 6.47 -8.98 -17.63
CA ALA A 312 5.82 -10.03 -18.41
C ALA A 312 4.31 -9.76 -18.48
N PRO A 313 3.61 -10.15 -19.56
CA PRO A 313 2.16 -10.12 -19.57
C PRO A 313 1.59 -10.91 -18.39
N ALA A 314 0.59 -10.33 -17.68
CA ALA A 314 0.10 -10.88 -16.42
C ALA A 314 -0.37 -12.34 -16.51
N ASP A 315 -0.93 -12.74 -17.65
CA ASP A 315 -1.52 -14.05 -17.88
C ASP A 315 -0.62 -15.01 -18.69
N ASP A 316 0.67 -14.67 -18.86
CA ASP A 316 1.64 -15.46 -19.62
C ASP A 316 2.73 -16.10 -18.72
N PRO A 317 2.54 -17.37 -18.29
CA PRO A 317 3.53 -18.06 -17.49
C PRO A 317 4.90 -18.23 -18.17
N GLN A 318 4.89 -18.35 -19.51
CA GLN A 318 6.12 -18.56 -20.30
C GLN A 318 6.95 -17.27 -20.34
N ALA A 319 6.30 -16.12 -20.45
CA ALA A 319 6.96 -14.82 -20.37
C ALA A 319 7.61 -14.57 -18.99
N PHE A 320 6.98 -15.00 -17.89
CA PHE A 320 7.59 -14.96 -16.57
C PHE A 320 8.85 -15.86 -16.49
N ALA A 321 8.78 -17.08 -17.01
CA ALA A 321 9.94 -17.97 -17.07
C ALA A 321 11.08 -17.38 -17.93
N ALA A 322 10.74 -16.79 -19.07
CA ALA A 322 11.70 -16.10 -19.92
C ALA A 322 12.33 -14.88 -19.24
N ALA A 323 11.57 -14.12 -18.47
CA ALA A 323 12.08 -12.98 -17.70
C ALA A 323 13.08 -13.44 -16.60
N VAL A 324 12.80 -14.58 -15.92
CA VAL A 324 13.75 -15.18 -14.99
C VAL A 324 15.02 -15.62 -15.72
N ALA A 325 14.90 -16.28 -16.86
CA ALA A 325 16.06 -16.69 -17.66
C ALA A 325 16.89 -15.48 -18.13
N ALA A 326 16.25 -14.38 -18.54
CA ALA A 326 16.92 -13.14 -18.90
C ALA A 326 17.65 -12.52 -17.69
N LEU A 327 17.04 -12.55 -16.51
CA LEU A 327 17.70 -12.08 -15.28
C LEU A 327 18.96 -12.88 -14.93
N LEU A 328 18.96 -14.16 -15.23
CA LEU A 328 20.09 -15.08 -14.94
C LEU A 328 21.23 -14.97 -15.95
N ALA A 329 21.08 -14.23 -17.05
CA ALA A 329 22.17 -13.98 -17.99
C ALA A 329 23.32 -13.22 -17.30
N PRO A 330 24.58 -13.43 -17.72
CA PRO A 330 25.75 -12.85 -17.07
C PRO A 330 25.63 -11.33 -16.86
N GLY A 331 25.84 -10.88 -15.61
CA GLY A 331 25.83 -9.47 -15.21
C GLY A 331 24.44 -8.82 -15.14
N GLN A 332 23.38 -9.50 -15.56
CA GLN A 332 22.03 -8.93 -15.56
C GLN A 332 21.46 -8.82 -14.15
N TRP A 333 21.69 -9.80 -13.29
CA TRP A 333 21.21 -9.78 -11.92
C TRP A 333 21.77 -8.58 -11.15
N GLU A 334 23.07 -8.37 -11.19
CA GLU A 334 23.76 -7.26 -10.52
C GLU A 334 23.36 -5.90 -11.10
N ALA A 335 23.17 -5.83 -12.41
CA ALA A 335 22.69 -4.63 -13.08
C ALA A 335 21.27 -4.25 -12.61
N ARG A 336 20.36 -5.24 -12.52
CA ARG A 336 19.00 -5.05 -12.03
C ARG A 336 18.96 -4.75 -10.54
N SER A 337 19.83 -5.37 -9.74
CA SER A 337 19.96 -5.07 -8.32
C SER A 337 20.35 -3.60 -8.10
N ARG A 338 21.40 -3.11 -8.76
CA ARG A 338 21.81 -1.69 -8.66
C ARG A 338 20.74 -0.71 -9.14
N ALA A 339 20.11 -1.02 -10.29
CA ALA A 339 19.02 -0.21 -10.82
C ALA A 339 17.81 -0.17 -9.87
N GLY A 340 17.49 -1.32 -9.24
CA GLY A 340 16.43 -1.43 -8.25
C GLY A 340 16.66 -0.56 -7.02
N ILE A 341 17.86 -0.58 -6.46
CA ILE A 341 18.23 0.28 -5.32
C ILE A 341 18.05 1.77 -5.67
N ALA A 342 18.53 2.19 -6.85
CA ALA A 342 18.37 3.56 -7.31
C ALA A 342 16.89 3.94 -7.54
N GLN A 343 16.08 3.03 -8.08
CA GLN A 343 14.66 3.25 -8.29
C GLN A 343 13.90 3.33 -6.96
N ALA A 344 14.16 2.43 -6.00
CA ALA A 344 13.54 2.44 -4.69
C ALA A 344 13.85 3.72 -3.89
N ALA A 345 15.01 4.35 -4.12
CA ALA A 345 15.38 5.61 -3.49
C ALA A 345 14.44 6.79 -3.83
N ARG A 346 13.61 6.66 -4.86
CA ARG A 346 12.59 7.66 -5.22
C ARG A 346 11.39 7.64 -4.27
N PHE A 347 11.16 6.52 -3.57
CA PHE A 347 10.06 6.30 -2.65
C PHE A 347 10.58 6.38 -1.22
N ASP A 348 10.32 7.50 -0.57
CA ASP A 348 10.85 7.84 0.75
C ASP A 348 9.75 8.41 1.64
N TRP A 349 9.61 7.87 2.86
CA TRP A 349 8.56 8.28 3.79
C TRP A 349 8.69 9.75 4.23
N GLY A 350 9.90 10.27 4.40
CA GLY A 350 10.12 11.67 4.73
C GLY A 350 9.63 12.61 3.64
N ARG A 351 9.86 12.25 2.37
CA ARG A 351 9.35 13.00 1.22
C ARG A 351 7.81 12.91 1.15
N SER A 352 7.23 11.74 1.35
CA SER A 352 5.78 11.56 1.36
C SER A 352 5.12 12.33 2.50
N ALA A 353 5.73 12.33 3.68
CA ALA A 353 5.29 13.12 4.83
C ALA A 353 5.36 14.62 4.56
N ALA A 354 6.43 15.09 3.91
CA ALA A 354 6.57 16.50 3.54
C ALA A 354 5.47 16.96 2.57
N ILE A 355 5.17 16.15 1.53
CA ILE A 355 4.08 16.43 0.58
C ILE A 355 2.72 16.51 1.32
N LEU A 356 2.44 15.53 2.20
CA LEU A 356 1.22 15.54 2.97
C LEU A 356 1.14 16.76 3.89
N LEU A 357 2.21 17.10 4.59
CA LEU A 357 2.25 18.22 5.52
C LEU A 357 2.01 19.57 4.81
N GLU A 358 2.57 19.75 3.62
CA GLU A 358 2.31 20.93 2.79
C GLU A 358 0.83 21.06 2.43
N LEU A 359 0.20 19.97 1.96
CA LEU A 359 -1.23 19.94 1.71
C LEU A 359 -2.05 20.30 2.96
N LEU A 360 -1.69 19.74 4.13
CA LEU A 360 -2.41 20.01 5.37
C LEU A 360 -2.28 21.48 5.80
N ARG A 361 -1.09 22.08 5.64
CA ARG A 361 -0.86 23.51 5.90
C ARG A 361 -1.68 24.41 5.00
N GLU A 362 -1.75 24.09 3.70
CA GLU A 362 -2.58 24.83 2.74
C GLU A 362 -4.06 24.75 3.11
N LEU A 363 -4.56 23.57 3.47
CA LEU A 363 -5.95 23.37 3.86
C LEU A 363 -6.27 24.11 5.16
N ALA A 364 -5.40 24.05 6.16
CA ALA A 364 -5.58 24.77 7.42
C ALA A 364 -5.62 26.30 7.22
N ALA A 365 -4.80 26.83 6.33
CA ALA A 365 -4.79 28.26 6.01
C ALA A 365 -6.08 28.72 5.31
N ARG A 366 -6.71 27.87 4.50
CA ARG A 366 -7.99 28.18 3.82
C ARG A 366 -9.20 28.09 4.75
N GLY A 367 -9.11 27.35 5.86
CA GLY A 367 -10.17 27.14 6.83
C GLY A 367 -10.28 28.27 7.88
N ARG A 368 -9.25 29.12 7.96
CA ARG A 368 -9.22 30.34 8.80
C ARG A 368 -9.76 31.53 8.03
#